data_e867c0ea7f58338742923eae1818ca9b
#
_entry.id   e867c0ea7f58338742923eae1818ca9b
#
_cell.length_a   1.000
_cell.length_b   1.000
_cell.length_c   1.000
_cell.angle_alpha   90.00
_cell.angle_beta   90.00
_cell.angle_gamma   90.00
#
_symmetry.space_group_name_H-M   'P 1'
#
loop_
_entity.id
_entity.type
_entity.pdbx_description
1 polymer ?
#
loop_
_entity_poly.entity_id
_entity_poly.type
_entity_poly.pdbx_seq_one_letter_code
_entity_poly.pdbx_strand_id
1 'polypeptide(L)'
;NFSNSHPDVLIGLERILGKAPELFEVDCCDAGAMDRTISAISKRGNISGVIHFAAYKAVGESTEQPVKYFQNNIGSTATLLDAMERHGLQTLVFSSSCTVYGQPDEIPVDESAPILPAESPYGYTKQVCERLIQDAQSSRPEINAALLRYFNPIGAHPSSEIGQLP
;
A
#
# COMPACT_ATOMS: atom_id res chain seq x y z
N ASN A 1 -10.77 2.98 5.14
CA ASN A 1 -11.71 4.11 5.05
C ASN A 1 -12.00 4.42 3.58
N PHE A 2 -13.01 5.20 3.30
CA PHE A 2 -13.44 5.58 1.95
C PHE A 2 -13.08 7.04 1.61
N SER A 3 -11.98 7.57 2.15
CA SER A 3 -11.57 8.97 1.94
C SER A 3 -11.27 9.30 0.46
N ASN A 4 -10.89 8.32 -0.34
CA ASN A 4 -10.65 8.45 -1.79
C ASN A 4 -11.19 7.27 -2.60
N SER A 5 -12.27 6.64 -2.12
CA SER A 5 -12.91 5.48 -2.73
C SER A 5 -14.41 5.53 -2.43
N HIS A 6 -15.20 4.61 -2.99
CA HIS A 6 -16.63 4.52 -2.76
C HIS A 6 -17.05 3.12 -2.33
N PRO A 7 -18.03 2.96 -1.40
CA PRO A 7 -18.51 1.65 -0.95
C PRO A 7 -19.02 0.74 -2.07
N ASP A 8 -19.49 1.30 -3.18
CA ASP A 8 -20.03 0.54 -4.32
C ASP A 8 -18.99 -0.40 -4.95
N VAL A 9 -17.69 -0.19 -4.70
CA VAL A 9 -16.64 -1.13 -5.12
C VAL A 9 -16.90 -2.55 -4.59
N LEU A 10 -17.54 -2.67 -3.42
CA LEU A 10 -17.86 -3.97 -2.82
C LEU A 10 -18.91 -4.72 -3.64
N ILE A 11 -19.86 -4.02 -4.24
CA ILE A 11 -20.89 -4.61 -5.11
C ILE A 11 -20.21 -5.21 -6.35
N GLY A 12 -19.29 -4.46 -6.97
CA GLY A 12 -18.51 -4.95 -8.11
C GLY A 12 -17.64 -6.15 -7.75
N LEU A 13 -16.97 -6.11 -6.59
CA LEU A 13 -16.17 -7.24 -6.11
C LEU A 13 -17.04 -8.47 -5.83
N GLU A 14 -18.19 -8.33 -5.22
CA GLU A 14 -19.12 -9.44 -4.97
C GLU A 14 -19.57 -10.11 -6.28
N ARG A 15 -19.89 -9.32 -7.30
CA ARG A 15 -20.28 -9.84 -8.63
C ARG A 15 -19.14 -10.61 -9.31
N ILE A 16 -17.89 -10.14 -9.15
CA ILE A 16 -16.73 -10.81 -9.73
C ILE A 16 -16.37 -12.08 -8.97
N LEU A 17 -16.40 -12.04 -7.64
CA LEU A 17 -15.93 -13.12 -6.78
C LEU A 17 -17.02 -14.16 -6.44
N GLY A 18 -18.29 -13.85 -6.73
CA GLY A 18 -19.45 -14.66 -6.33
C GLY A 18 -19.79 -14.57 -4.84
N LYS A 19 -19.03 -13.80 -4.07
CA LYS A 19 -19.29 -13.48 -2.65
C LYS A 19 -18.66 -12.16 -2.27
N ALA A 20 -19.29 -11.42 -1.37
CA ALA A 20 -18.71 -10.19 -0.83
C ALA A 20 -17.44 -10.50 -0.03
N PRO A 21 -16.32 -9.78 -0.24
CA PRO A 21 -15.21 -9.81 0.68
C PRO A 21 -15.61 -9.21 2.02
N GLU A 22 -15.00 -9.68 3.11
CA GLU A 22 -15.23 -9.07 4.42
C GLU A 22 -14.58 -7.69 4.44
N LEU A 23 -15.34 -6.67 4.84
CA LEU A 23 -14.90 -5.28 4.93
C LEU A 23 -14.76 -4.86 6.37
N PHE A 24 -13.63 -4.20 6.66
CA PHE A 24 -13.43 -3.41 7.87
C PHE A 24 -13.14 -1.97 7.46
N GLU A 25 -14.02 -1.06 7.80
CA GLU A 25 -13.81 0.36 7.52
C GLU A 25 -12.86 0.95 8.56
N VAL A 26 -11.57 1.02 8.20
CA VAL A 26 -10.48 1.42 9.10
C VAL A 26 -9.59 2.44 8.40
N ASP A 27 -9.11 3.43 9.14
CA ASP A 27 -7.97 4.24 8.72
C ASP A 27 -6.67 3.49 9.07
N CYS A 28 -5.85 3.21 8.06
CA CYS A 28 -4.58 2.51 8.27
C CYS A 28 -3.57 3.30 9.10
N CYS A 29 -3.81 4.60 9.34
CA CYS A 29 -3.02 5.43 10.25
C CYS A 29 -3.49 5.32 11.72
N ASP A 30 -4.70 4.77 11.98
CA ASP A 30 -5.18 4.54 13.34
C ASP A 30 -4.67 3.20 13.87
N ALA A 31 -3.61 3.27 14.69
CA ALA A 31 -2.96 2.09 15.28
C ALA A 31 -3.92 1.26 16.13
N GLY A 32 -4.82 1.90 16.88
CA GLY A 32 -5.79 1.21 17.73
C GLY A 32 -6.85 0.48 16.90
N ALA A 33 -7.34 1.10 15.82
CA ALA A 33 -8.28 0.47 14.90
C ALA A 33 -7.64 -0.69 14.13
N MET A 34 -6.40 -0.54 13.66
CA MET A 34 -5.64 -1.59 13.00
C MET A 34 -5.45 -2.80 13.92
N ASP A 35 -5.03 -2.57 15.15
CA ASP A 35 -4.83 -3.63 16.15
C ASP A 35 -6.12 -4.41 16.43
N ARG A 36 -7.23 -3.70 16.70
CA ARG A 36 -8.54 -4.34 16.91
C ARG A 36 -8.99 -5.16 15.70
N THR A 37 -8.75 -4.64 14.48
CA THR A 37 -9.16 -5.31 13.24
C THR A 37 -8.37 -6.59 13.01
N ILE A 38 -7.05 -6.53 13.11
CA ILE A 38 -6.19 -7.72 12.97
C ILE A 38 -6.53 -8.76 14.05
N SER A 39 -6.72 -8.33 15.30
CA SER A 39 -7.17 -9.22 16.39
C SER A 39 -8.52 -9.90 16.07
N ALA A 40 -9.47 -9.16 15.50
CA ALA A 40 -10.77 -9.72 15.14
C ALA A 40 -10.68 -10.75 14.01
N ILE A 41 -9.85 -10.49 13.01
CA ILE A 41 -9.61 -11.41 11.88
C ILE A 41 -8.90 -12.67 12.38
N SER A 42 -7.85 -12.53 13.18
CA SER A 42 -7.05 -13.65 13.71
C SER A 42 -7.87 -14.63 14.56
N LYS A 43 -8.95 -14.17 15.21
CA LYS A 43 -9.87 -15.05 15.95
C LYS A 43 -10.72 -15.96 15.05
N ARG A 44 -10.83 -15.64 13.77
CA ARG A 44 -11.66 -16.39 12.80
C ARG A 44 -10.84 -17.29 11.88
N GLY A 45 -9.55 -17.02 11.76
CA GLY A 45 -8.66 -17.80 10.92
C GLY A 45 -7.24 -17.25 10.90
N ASN A 46 -6.35 -17.98 10.26
CA ASN A 46 -4.97 -17.56 10.09
C ASN A 46 -4.87 -16.46 9.03
N ILE A 47 -4.10 -15.40 9.33
CA ILE A 47 -3.73 -14.36 8.36
C ILE A 47 -2.42 -14.80 7.70
N SER A 48 -2.47 -15.19 6.43
CA SER A 48 -1.30 -15.67 5.69
C SER A 48 -0.35 -14.56 5.26
N GLY A 49 -0.84 -13.33 5.17
CA GLY A 49 -0.05 -12.17 4.78
C GLY A 49 -0.90 -10.92 4.58
N VAL A 50 -0.23 -9.82 4.30
CA VAL A 50 -0.83 -8.51 4.08
C VAL A 50 -0.47 -8.01 2.70
N ILE A 51 -1.43 -7.45 1.97
CA ILE A 51 -1.21 -6.69 0.74
C ILE A 51 -1.58 -5.24 1.05
N HIS A 52 -0.59 -4.34 1.00
CA HIS A 52 -0.76 -2.94 1.36
C HIS A 52 -0.83 -2.05 0.11
N PHE A 53 -2.06 -1.70 -0.28
CA PHE A 53 -2.34 -0.76 -1.37
C PHE A 53 -2.76 0.63 -0.89
N ALA A 54 -3.07 0.80 0.40
CA ALA A 54 -3.62 2.04 0.92
C ALA A 54 -2.60 3.18 0.88
N ALA A 55 -2.81 4.15 -0.01
CA ALA A 55 -2.00 5.35 -0.13
C ALA A 55 -2.72 6.42 -0.97
N TYR A 56 -2.38 7.69 -0.77
CA TYR A 56 -2.61 8.72 -1.78
C TYR A 56 -1.56 8.58 -2.88
N LYS A 57 -1.97 8.72 -4.16
CA LYS A 57 -1.11 8.41 -5.32
C LYS A 57 -0.99 9.53 -6.36
N ALA A 58 -1.74 10.62 -6.22
CA ALA A 58 -1.75 11.70 -7.20
C ALA A 58 -0.50 12.56 -7.06
N VAL A 59 0.40 12.51 -8.07
CA VAL A 59 1.67 13.24 -8.08
C VAL A 59 1.44 14.74 -7.96
N GLY A 60 0.52 15.32 -8.76
CA GLY A 60 0.20 16.75 -8.72
C GLY A 60 -0.29 17.20 -7.35
N GLU A 61 -1.30 16.51 -6.78
CA GLU A 61 -1.81 16.84 -5.44
C GLU A 61 -0.70 16.75 -4.37
N SER A 62 0.24 15.83 -4.52
CA SER A 62 1.33 15.70 -3.56
C SER A 62 2.22 16.93 -3.48
N THR A 63 2.37 17.67 -4.58
CA THR A 63 3.13 18.93 -4.58
C THR A 63 2.38 20.07 -3.92
N GLU A 64 1.05 20.05 -3.97
CA GLU A 64 0.19 21.04 -3.33
C GLU A 64 -0.04 20.76 -1.84
N GLN A 65 -0.10 19.48 -1.47
CA GLN A 65 -0.42 19.02 -0.13
C GLN A 65 0.62 17.99 0.41
N PRO A 66 1.92 18.30 0.43
CA PRO A 66 2.96 17.33 0.77
C PRO A 66 2.77 16.70 2.16
N VAL A 67 2.42 17.50 3.17
CA VAL A 67 2.24 17.02 4.54
C VAL A 67 1.16 15.94 4.63
N LYS A 68 0.03 16.09 3.92
CA LYS A 68 -1.03 15.09 3.81
C LYS A 68 -0.48 13.75 3.31
N TYR A 69 0.36 13.78 2.27
CA TYR A 69 0.98 12.58 1.70
C TYR A 69 1.95 11.90 2.66
N PHE A 70 2.78 12.68 3.33
CA PHE A 70 3.71 12.14 4.32
C PHE A 70 2.98 11.49 5.50
N GLN A 71 2.01 12.19 6.08
CA GLN A 71 1.23 11.67 7.21
C GLN A 71 0.48 10.39 6.85
N ASN A 72 -0.17 10.37 5.68
CA ASN A 72 -0.96 9.20 5.28
C ASN A 72 -0.09 8.03 4.81
N ASN A 73 0.80 8.25 3.84
CA ASN A 73 1.50 7.14 3.18
C ASN A 73 2.57 6.52 4.08
N ILE A 74 3.36 7.35 4.76
CA ILE A 74 4.38 6.86 5.69
C ILE A 74 3.71 6.39 6.99
N GLY A 75 2.74 7.16 7.50
CA GLY A 75 2.01 6.83 8.73
C GLY A 75 1.31 5.48 8.64
N SER A 76 0.56 5.23 7.55
CA SER A 76 -0.13 3.95 7.35
C SER A 76 0.84 2.76 7.25
N THR A 77 1.98 2.95 6.56
CA THR A 77 3.01 1.90 6.43
C THR A 77 3.66 1.60 7.78
N ALA A 78 4.02 2.64 8.55
CA ALA A 78 4.61 2.48 9.87
C ALA A 78 3.64 1.80 10.85
N THR A 79 2.38 2.24 10.87
CA THR A 79 1.32 1.64 11.70
C THR A 79 1.09 0.18 11.35
N LEU A 80 1.10 -0.16 10.04
CA LEU A 80 0.94 -1.54 9.59
C LEU A 80 2.10 -2.42 10.03
N LEU A 81 3.35 -1.98 9.87
CA LEU A 81 4.54 -2.74 10.29
C LEU A 81 4.56 -3.00 11.79
N ASP A 82 4.20 -2.01 12.60
CA ASP A 82 4.05 -2.16 14.05
C ASP A 82 2.93 -3.16 14.41
N ALA A 83 1.79 -3.10 13.72
CA ALA A 83 0.72 -4.05 13.91
C ALA A 83 1.12 -5.48 13.46
N MET A 84 1.83 -5.62 12.34
CA MET A 84 2.35 -6.91 11.88
C MET A 84 3.29 -7.53 12.94
N GLU A 85 4.16 -6.72 13.55
CA GLU A 85 5.04 -7.20 14.63
C GLU A 85 4.23 -7.70 15.81
N ARG A 86 3.31 -6.90 16.32
CA ARG A 86 2.49 -7.26 17.49
C ARG A 86 1.66 -8.52 17.30
N HIS A 87 1.24 -8.80 16.07
CA HIS A 87 0.42 -9.96 15.72
C HIS A 87 1.20 -11.12 15.08
N GLY A 88 2.52 -11.03 14.97
CA GLY A 88 3.36 -12.08 14.41
C GLY A 88 3.13 -12.33 12.91
N LEU A 89 2.70 -11.32 12.16
CA LEU A 89 2.49 -11.40 10.71
C LEU A 89 3.83 -11.19 10.00
N GLN A 90 4.18 -12.10 9.11
CA GLN A 90 5.53 -12.17 8.52
C GLN A 90 5.55 -11.85 7.03
N THR A 91 4.42 -11.88 6.34
CA THR A 91 4.38 -11.71 4.87
C THR A 91 3.73 -10.39 4.51
N LEU A 92 4.44 -9.57 3.71
CA LEU A 92 3.96 -8.28 3.22
C LEU A 92 4.17 -8.17 1.71
N VAL A 93 3.14 -7.78 0.98
CA VAL A 93 3.24 -7.26 -0.38
C VAL A 93 2.94 -5.77 -0.33
N PHE A 94 3.90 -4.94 -0.70
CA PHE A 94 3.78 -3.49 -0.67
C PHE A 94 3.65 -2.91 -2.08
N SER A 95 2.61 -2.12 -2.30
CA SER A 95 2.43 -1.34 -3.52
C SER A 95 3.37 -0.14 -3.52
N SER A 96 4.55 -0.32 -4.09
CA SER A 96 5.47 0.76 -4.40
C SER A 96 5.15 1.38 -5.77
N SER A 97 6.06 2.12 -6.35
CA SER A 97 5.87 2.85 -7.61
C SER A 97 7.18 3.00 -8.36
N CYS A 98 7.13 3.07 -9.68
CA CYS A 98 8.28 3.45 -10.49
C CYS A 98 8.86 4.83 -10.14
N THR A 99 8.07 5.70 -9.51
CA THR A 99 8.53 7.02 -9.07
C THR A 99 9.68 6.97 -8.04
N VAL A 100 9.97 5.79 -7.45
CA VAL A 100 11.14 5.60 -6.58
C VAL A 100 12.46 5.69 -7.33
N TYR A 101 12.47 5.47 -8.64
CA TYR A 101 13.69 5.59 -9.44
C TYR A 101 14.11 7.05 -9.70
N GLY A 102 13.22 8.04 -9.44
CA GLY A 102 13.46 9.42 -9.81
C GLY A 102 13.53 9.59 -11.33
N GLN A 103 14.54 10.33 -11.81
CA GLN A 103 14.80 10.52 -13.23
C GLN A 103 16.00 9.66 -13.66
N PRO A 104 15.80 8.43 -14.13
CA PRO A 104 16.89 7.55 -14.51
C PRO A 104 17.54 7.99 -15.80
N ASP A 105 18.87 7.80 -15.91
CA ASP A 105 19.66 8.13 -17.10
C ASP A 105 19.44 7.10 -18.22
N GLU A 106 19.13 5.86 -17.86
CA GLU A 106 18.92 4.75 -18.79
C GLU A 106 17.51 4.21 -18.74
N ILE A 107 16.96 3.88 -19.90
CA ILE A 107 15.64 3.23 -20.08
C ILE A 107 15.76 2.10 -21.13
N PRO A 108 15.07 0.96 -20.94
CA PRO A 108 14.13 0.67 -19.83
C PRO A 108 14.80 0.48 -18.48
N VAL A 109 14.07 0.78 -17.39
CA VAL A 109 14.52 0.64 -16.02
C VAL A 109 14.17 -0.76 -15.52
N ASP A 110 15.09 -1.40 -14.79
CA ASP A 110 14.85 -2.63 -14.04
C ASP A 110 15.13 -2.43 -12.54
N GLU A 111 15.01 -3.49 -11.74
CA GLU A 111 15.14 -3.43 -10.30
C GLU A 111 16.56 -3.15 -9.81
N SER A 112 17.57 -3.27 -10.67
CA SER A 112 18.99 -2.96 -10.38
C SER A 112 19.32 -1.47 -10.54
N ALA A 113 18.41 -0.69 -11.15
CA ALA A 113 18.63 0.73 -11.37
C ALA A 113 18.74 1.49 -10.04
N PRO A 114 19.61 2.51 -9.96
CA PRO A 114 19.78 3.28 -8.74
C PRO A 114 18.53 4.05 -8.35
N ILE A 115 18.31 4.19 -7.04
CA ILE A 115 17.28 5.06 -6.49
C ILE A 115 17.83 6.48 -6.49
N LEU A 116 17.32 7.32 -7.38
CA LEU A 116 17.70 8.73 -7.49
C LEU A 116 16.73 9.62 -6.67
N PRO A 117 17.05 10.90 -6.44
CA PRO A 117 16.15 11.82 -5.75
C PRO A 117 14.75 11.80 -6.37
N ALA A 118 13.73 11.66 -5.55
CA ALA A 118 12.34 11.63 -6.02
C ALA A 118 11.92 12.99 -6.58
N GLU A 119 11.20 12.99 -7.70
CA GLU A 119 10.74 14.20 -8.37
C GLU A 119 9.46 14.80 -7.74
N SER A 120 8.84 14.09 -6.80
CA SER A 120 7.62 14.54 -6.14
C SER A 120 7.56 14.08 -4.68
N PRO A 121 6.79 14.79 -3.84
CA PRO A 121 6.51 14.32 -2.47
C PRO A 121 5.91 12.91 -2.44
N TYR A 122 5.01 12.56 -3.37
CA TYR A 122 4.50 11.20 -3.50
C TYR A 122 5.61 10.18 -3.74
N GLY A 123 6.48 10.41 -4.72
CA GLY A 123 7.62 9.53 -5.01
C GLY A 123 8.53 9.38 -3.80
N TYR A 124 8.80 10.48 -3.10
CA TYR A 124 9.61 10.45 -1.88
C TYR A 124 8.95 9.65 -0.75
N THR A 125 7.62 9.75 -0.57
CA THR A 125 6.94 8.89 0.42
C THR A 125 7.10 7.41 0.09
N LYS A 126 7.11 7.02 -1.18
CA LYS A 126 7.34 5.62 -1.59
C LYS A 126 8.78 5.17 -1.31
N GLN A 127 9.79 6.02 -1.59
CA GLN A 127 11.19 5.75 -1.22
C GLN A 127 11.34 5.54 0.29
N VAL A 128 10.73 6.41 1.10
CA VAL A 128 10.76 6.29 2.58
C VAL A 128 10.07 5.01 3.04
N CYS A 129 8.92 4.66 2.46
CA CYS A 129 8.22 3.43 2.81
C CYS A 129 9.02 2.17 2.45
N GLU A 130 9.66 2.12 1.25
CA GLU A 130 10.56 1.01 0.90
C GLU A 130 11.71 0.88 1.90
N ARG A 131 12.34 1.99 2.25
CA ARG A 131 13.42 2.00 3.23
C ARG A 131 12.95 1.53 4.61
N LEU A 132 11.80 2.01 5.07
CA LEU A 132 11.21 1.58 6.34
C LEU A 132 10.95 0.06 6.38
N ILE A 133 10.43 -0.50 5.29
CA ILE A 133 10.19 -1.95 5.17
C ILE A 133 11.52 -2.72 5.18
N GLN A 134 12.54 -2.26 4.46
CA GLN A 134 13.86 -2.88 4.43
C GLN A 134 14.55 -2.84 5.81
N ASP A 135 14.44 -1.74 6.53
CA ASP A 135 14.97 -1.61 7.88
C ASP A 135 14.22 -2.53 8.86
N ALA A 136 12.89 -2.67 8.70
CA ALA A 136 12.10 -3.63 9.47
C ALA A 136 12.50 -5.09 9.17
N GLN A 137 12.77 -5.45 7.91
CA GLN A 137 13.29 -6.77 7.53
C GLN A 137 14.69 -7.01 8.10
N SER A 138 15.55 -6.00 8.12
CA SER A 138 16.90 -6.11 8.66
C SER A 138 16.89 -6.36 10.17
N SER A 139 15.95 -5.75 10.90
CA SER A 139 15.79 -5.94 12.34
C SER A 139 15.05 -7.24 12.69
N ARG A 140 14.22 -7.75 11.78
CA ARG A 140 13.38 -8.93 11.93
C ARG A 140 13.44 -9.79 10.66
N PRO A 141 14.43 -10.70 10.56
CA PRO A 141 14.67 -11.51 9.37
C PRO A 141 13.53 -12.45 8.98
N GLU A 142 12.59 -12.71 9.89
CA GLU A 142 11.38 -13.49 9.60
C GLU A 142 10.35 -12.74 8.74
N ILE A 143 10.46 -11.40 8.60
CA ILE A 143 9.59 -10.63 7.71
C ILE A 143 10.02 -10.85 6.27
N ASN A 144 9.08 -11.33 5.45
CA ASN A 144 9.22 -11.48 4.01
C ASN A 144 8.38 -10.41 3.32
N ALA A 145 9.03 -9.41 2.71
CA ALA A 145 8.33 -8.36 1.98
C ALA A 145 8.68 -8.37 0.49
N ALA A 146 7.66 -8.23 -0.36
CA ALA A 146 7.79 -7.95 -1.78
C ALA A 146 7.40 -6.49 -2.03
N LEU A 147 8.31 -5.73 -2.66
CA LEU A 147 8.11 -4.32 -3.03
C LEU A 147 7.79 -4.26 -4.52
N LEU A 148 6.54 -4.02 -4.87
CA LEU A 148 6.09 -4.00 -6.26
C LEU A 148 6.11 -2.57 -6.81
N ARG A 149 7.11 -2.25 -7.62
CA ARG A 149 7.30 -0.92 -8.24
C ARG A 149 6.47 -0.81 -9.51
N TYR A 150 5.18 -0.52 -9.34
CA TYR A 150 4.28 -0.38 -10.48
C TYR A 150 4.64 0.84 -11.34
N PHE A 151 4.69 0.61 -12.65
CA PHE A 151 4.54 1.66 -13.66
C PHE A 151 3.05 1.99 -13.80
N ASN A 152 2.65 2.70 -14.86
CA ASN A 152 1.24 3.04 -15.05
C ASN A 152 0.48 1.83 -15.61
N PRO A 153 -0.21 1.03 -14.78
CA PRO A 153 -1.01 -0.08 -15.28
C PRO A 153 -2.20 0.47 -16.07
N ILE A 154 -2.46 -0.11 -17.23
CA ILE A 154 -3.61 0.20 -18.05
C ILE A 154 -4.55 -1.00 -18.13
N GLY A 155 -5.85 -0.73 -18.13
CA GLY A 155 -6.88 -1.74 -18.20
C GLY A 155 -7.73 -1.83 -16.93
N ALA A 156 -8.80 -2.59 -17.04
CA ALA A 156 -9.72 -2.90 -15.96
C ALA A 156 -10.16 -4.36 -16.08
N HIS A 157 -10.88 -4.85 -15.08
CA HIS A 157 -11.45 -6.19 -15.14
C HIS A 157 -12.43 -6.31 -16.33
N PRO A 158 -12.41 -7.42 -17.09
CA PRO A 158 -13.24 -7.57 -18.31
C PRO A 158 -14.74 -7.40 -18.08
N SER A 159 -15.22 -7.64 -16.85
CA SER A 159 -16.64 -7.44 -16.50
C SER A 159 -17.07 -5.98 -16.46
N SER A 160 -16.15 -5.02 -16.42
CA SER A 160 -16.40 -3.59 -16.18
C SER A 160 -17.10 -3.27 -14.84
N GLU A 161 -17.13 -4.21 -13.89
CA GLU A 161 -17.77 -4.04 -12.58
C GLU A 161 -16.94 -3.23 -11.60
N ILE A 162 -15.62 -3.15 -11.83
CA ILE A 162 -14.68 -2.35 -11.04
C ILE A 162 -13.74 -1.58 -11.96
N GLY A 163 -13.32 -0.41 -11.51
CA GLY A 163 -12.38 0.46 -12.22
C GLY A 163 -11.95 1.60 -11.32
N GLN A 164 -11.12 2.49 -11.86
CA GLN A 164 -10.73 3.70 -11.18
C GLN A 164 -11.83 4.75 -11.37
N LEU A 165 -12.30 5.34 -10.28
CA LEU A 165 -13.11 6.56 -10.34
C LEU A 165 -12.24 7.73 -10.80
N PRO A 166 -12.77 8.62 -11.66
CA PRO A 166 -12.03 9.79 -12.12
C PRO A 166 -11.74 10.78 -11.01
#